data_303b95f98a195c033fb5ef85748fc253
#
_entry.id   303b95f98a195c033fb5ef85748fc253
#
_cell.length_a   1.000
_cell.length_b   1.000
_cell.length_c   1.000
_cell.angle_alpha   90.00
_cell.angle_beta   90.00
_cell.angle_gamma   90.00
#
_symmetry.space_group_name_H-M   'P 1'
#
loop_
_entity.id
_entity.type
_entity.pdbx_description
1 polymer ?
#
loop_
_entity_poly.entity_id
_entity_poly.type
_entity_poly.pdbx_seq_one_letter_code
_entity_poly.pdbx_strand_id
1 'polypeptide(L)'
;MFGRFLELSVTTPDIAASVQFYERLGFAQLATGDALPHPYGVLSDGRLYLGLHQRTGPARRLSFVHPGLARHVHELLDAGFEPHAARLGDDDFHELQLRDPAGQDIALLEARTFSPPRSDHDRSHCGWFSGYSLPAFDIEQVRDYWERAGFVALDVTDDPLAQVALTSDTLTLSLHQPRAIAAPLLVFTDPDMPERLARLAAAGVHAARGLPAGLDPRANALFEAPEGTLLLLIAEG
;
A
#
# COMPACT_ATOMS: atom_id res chain seq x y z
N MET A 1 3.82 -14.46 -9.38
CA MET A 1 5.04 -14.01 -10.07
C MET A 1 5.86 -13.04 -9.22
N PHE A 2 5.32 -11.95 -8.68
CA PHE A 2 6.09 -11.04 -7.81
C PHE A 2 6.37 -11.59 -6.41
N GLY A 3 5.72 -12.65 -6.02
CA GLY A 3 5.85 -13.23 -4.69
C GLY A 3 4.86 -12.65 -3.69
N ARG A 4 5.24 -12.61 -2.42
CA ARG A 4 4.37 -12.19 -1.32
C ARG A 4 4.52 -10.71 -1.02
N PHE A 5 3.43 -9.99 -0.90
CA PHE A 5 3.46 -8.60 -0.44
C PHE A 5 4.03 -8.52 0.99
N LEU A 6 5.01 -7.67 1.16
CA LEU A 6 5.72 -7.42 2.41
C LEU A 6 5.15 -6.18 3.10
N GLU A 7 5.28 -5.03 2.43
CA GLU A 7 4.90 -3.74 3.00
C GLU A 7 4.67 -2.68 1.92
N LEU A 8 3.95 -1.63 2.27
CA LEU A 8 4.05 -0.35 1.59
C LEU A 8 5.19 0.44 2.22
N SER A 9 6.29 0.58 1.51
CA SER A 9 7.42 1.44 1.93
C SER A 9 7.11 2.88 1.57
N VAL A 10 7.18 3.77 2.55
CA VAL A 10 6.84 5.19 2.42
C VAL A 10 8.06 6.03 2.81
N THR A 11 8.39 7.00 1.98
CA THR A 11 9.44 7.98 2.27
C THR A 11 8.85 9.17 3.01
N THR A 12 9.43 9.52 4.14
CA THR A 12 8.98 10.64 4.98
C THR A 12 10.13 11.60 5.28
N PRO A 13 9.90 12.93 5.30
CA PRO A 13 10.89 13.90 5.75
C PRO A 13 11.06 13.91 7.28
N ASP A 14 10.03 13.49 8.03
CA ASP A 14 9.99 13.44 9.48
C ASP A 14 9.31 12.16 9.96
N ILE A 15 10.13 11.17 10.30
CA ILE A 15 9.63 9.86 10.73
C ILE A 15 8.85 9.94 12.04
N ALA A 16 9.24 10.84 12.96
CA ALA A 16 8.56 10.98 14.24
C ALA A 16 7.14 11.52 14.06
N ALA A 17 6.95 12.51 13.18
CA ALA A 17 5.64 13.05 12.87
C ALA A 17 4.74 11.98 12.20
N SER A 18 5.28 11.20 11.25
CA SER A 18 4.54 10.13 10.59
C SER A 18 4.17 9.02 11.57
N VAL A 19 5.10 8.56 12.43
CA VAL A 19 4.80 7.56 13.47
C VAL A 19 3.68 8.03 14.38
N GLN A 20 3.75 9.25 14.91
CA GLN A 20 2.71 9.81 15.78
C GLN A 20 1.35 9.88 15.10
N PHE A 21 1.31 10.19 13.80
CA PHE A 21 0.06 10.21 13.05
C PHE A 21 -0.57 8.82 12.98
N TYR A 22 0.19 7.80 12.57
CA TYR A 22 -0.32 6.43 12.46
C TYR A 22 -0.65 5.81 13.83
N GLU A 23 0.09 6.13 14.89
CA GLU A 23 -0.25 5.70 16.26
C GLU A 23 -1.60 6.27 16.72
N ARG A 24 -1.91 7.54 16.39
CA ARG A 24 -3.26 8.10 16.66
C ARG A 24 -4.36 7.41 15.87
N LEU A 25 -4.04 6.87 14.70
CA LEU A 25 -4.94 6.01 13.93
C LEU A 25 -5.04 4.59 14.53
N GLY A 26 -4.27 4.25 15.57
CA GLY A 26 -4.28 2.95 16.23
C GLY A 26 -3.35 1.92 15.59
N PHE A 27 -2.43 2.32 14.71
CA PHE A 27 -1.37 1.44 14.23
C PHE A 27 -0.35 1.17 15.34
N ALA A 28 0.15 -0.04 15.41
CA ALA A 28 1.20 -0.42 16.35
C ALA A 28 2.57 -0.40 15.69
N GLN A 29 3.55 0.21 16.36
CA GLN A 29 4.93 0.12 15.93
C GLN A 29 5.48 -1.29 16.23
N LEU A 30 6.14 -1.88 15.24
CA LEU A 30 6.74 -3.21 15.33
C LEU A 30 8.25 -3.10 15.57
N ALA A 31 8.79 -4.08 16.29
CA ALA A 31 10.24 -4.22 16.41
C ALA A 31 10.83 -4.61 15.05
N THR A 32 11.82 -3.86 14.59
CA THR A 32 12.58 -4.15 13.39
C THR A 32 13.93 -4.75 13.79
N GLY A 33 14.30 -5.89 13.18
CA GLY A 33 15.60 -6.52 13.40
C GLY A 33 16.73 -5.94 12.55
N ASP A 34 16.40 -5.12 11.57
CA ASP A 34 17.34 -4.64 10.57
C ASP A 34 17.85 -3.24 10.90
N ALA A 35 19.16 -3.08 10.87
CA ALA A 35 19.82 -1.78 10.96
C ALA A 35 19.98 -1.21 9.54
N LEU A 36 19.12 -0.26 9.17
CA LEU A 36 19.27 0.50 7.94
C LEU A 36 20.16 1.74 8.15
N PRO A 37 20.82 2.23 7.08
CA PRO A 37 21.70 3.40 7.16
C PRO A 37 20.94 4.73 7.35
N HIS A 38 19.64 4.70 7.51
CA HIS A 38 18.75 5.85 7.73
C HIS A 38 17.68 5.48 8.77
N PRO A 39 17.03 6.45 9.43
CA PRO A 39 15.92 6.18 10.33
C PRO A 39 14.80 5.41 9.60
N TYR A 40 14.38 4.33 10.21
CA TYR A 40 13.38 3.41 9.68
C TYR A 40 12.50 2.88 10.79
N GLY A 41 11.23 2.70 10.51
CA GLY A 41 10.27 2.09 11.42
C GLY A 41 9.15 1.39 10.66
N VAL A 42 8.61 0.33 11.22
CA VAL A 42 7.47 -0.40 10.66
C VAL A 42 6.27 -0.24 11.59
N LEU A 43 5.14 0.13 11.03
CA LEU A 43 3.86 0.14 11.72
C LEU A 43 2.89 -0.84 11.07
N SER A 44 1.97 -1.36 11.85
CA SER A 44 0.93 -2.26 11.33
C SER A 44 -0.40 -2.06 12.06
N ASP A 45 -1.48 -2.23 11.32
CA ASP A 45 -2.83 -2.38 11.85
C ASP A 45 -3.23 -3.86 12.08
N GLY A 46 -2.29 -4.79 11.82
CA GLY A 46 -2.50 -6.23 11.86
C GLY A 46 -2.68 -6.88 10.48
N ARG A 47 -2.86 -6.09 9.42
CA ARG A 47 -3.05 -6.53 8.02
C ARG A 47 -2.10 -5.86 7.06
N LEU A 48 -2.01 -4.53 7.16
CA LEU A 48 -1.09 -3.72 6.39
C LEU A 48 0.19 -3.48 7.20
N TYR A 49 1.32 -3.55 6.53
CA TYR A 49 2.62 -3.13 7.04
C TYR A 49 3.06 -1.87 6.30
N LEU A 50 3.40 -0.84 7.06
CA LEU A 50 3.91 0.43 6.56
C LEU A 50 5.37 0.56 6.99
N GLY A 51 6.30 0.52 6.04
CA GLY A 51 7.71 0.81 6.26
C GLY A 51 7.96 2.31 6.07
N LEU A 52 8.20 3.05 7.16
CA LEU A 52 8.51 4.47 7.11
C LEU A 52 10.02 4.67 7.02
N HIS A 53 10.48 5.35 5.97
CA HIS A 53 11.89 5.59 5.68
C HIS A 53 12.19 7.08 5.65
N GLN A 54 13.02 7.58 6.57
CA GLN A 54 13.48 8.98 6.52
C GLN A 54 14.69 9.09 5.58
N ARG A 55 14.41 9.15 4.30
CA ARG A 55 15.42 9.28 3.24
C ARG A 55 14.85 9.97 2.02
N THR A 56 15.69 10.27 1.03
CA THR A 56 15.24 10.65 -0.32
C THR A 56 14.94 9.40 -1.13
N GLY A 57 13.94 9.46 -2.00
CA GLY A 57 13.54 8.34 -2.86
C GLY A 57 12.10 8.43 -3.34
N PRO A 58 11.57 7.38 -3.95
CA PRO A 58 10.16 7.28 -4.32
C PRO A 58 9.27 7.50 -3.11
N ALA A 59 8.23 8.32 -3.27
CA ALA A 59 7.33 8.65 -2.17
C ALA A 59 6.67 7.40 -1.57
N ARG A 60 6.29 6.45 -2.43
CA ARG A 60 5.68 5.17 -2.04
C ARG A 60 6.18 4.06 -2.94
N ARG A 61 6.39 2.86 -2.36
CA ARG A 61 6.84 1.67 -3.09
C ARG A 61 6.11 0.44 -2.55
N LEU A 62 5.59 -0.39 -3.43
CA LEU A 62 5.08 -1.71 -3.06
C LEU A 62 6.25 -2.69 -3.01
N SER A 63 6.51 -3.25 -1.84
CA SER A 63 7.60 -4.19 -1.62
C SER A 63 7.06 -5.61 -1.53
N PHE A 64 7.62 -6.52 -2.33
CA PHE A 64 7.28 -7.94 -2.34
C PHE A 64 8.53 -8.76 -2.02
N VAL A 65 8.34 -9.91 -1.41
CA VAL A 65 9.42 -10.89 -1.16
C VAL A 65 9.24 -12.10 -2.03
N HIS A 66 10.34 -12.53 -2.63
CA HIS A 66 10.38 -13.71 -3.48
C HIS A 66 11.60 -14.58 -3.12
N PRO A 67 11.42 -15.82 -2.61
CA PRO A 67 12.52 -16.74 -2.34
C PRO A 67 13.22 -17.13 -3.65
N GLY A 68 14.53 -16.97 -3.70
CA GLY A 68 15.33 -17.31 -4.88
C GLY A 68 15.17 -16.31 -6.03
N LEU A 69 15.01 -15.04 -5.72
CA LEU A 69 14.80 -13.95 -6.70
C LEU A 69 15.82 -13.95 -7.84
N ALA A 70 17.11 -14.14 -7.54
CA ALA A 70 18.16 -14.16 -8.56
C ALA A 70 17.93 -15.23 -9.65
N ARG A 71 17.36 -16.38 -9.28
CA ARG A 71 17.01 -17.44 -10.24
C ARG A 71 15.74 -17.16 -11.03
N HIS A 72 14.84 -16.38 -10.43
CA HIS A 72 13.54 -16.03 -11.01
C HIS A 72 13.59 -14.87 -12.01
N VAL A 73 14.71 -14.14 -12.07
CA VAL A 73 14.86 -12.94 -12.92
C VAL A 73 14.58 -13.22 -14.39
N HIS A 74 15.06 -14.35 -14.92
CA HIS A 74 14.82 -14.70 -16.31
C HIS A 74 13.34 -14.86 -16.65
N GLU A 75 12.57 -15.48 -15.77
CA GLU A 75 11.13 -15.63 -15.94
C GLU A 75 10.40 -14.27 -15.91
N LEU A 76 10.87 -13.32 -15.09
CA LEU A 76 10.34 -11.95 -15.08
C LEU A 76 10.62 -11.21 -16.40
N LEU A 77 11.85 -11.32 -16.91
CA LEU A 77 12.25 -10.71 -18.19
C LEU A 77 11.46 -11.33 -19.37
N ASP A 78 11.32 -12.65 -19.38
CA ASP A 78 10.55 -13.38 -20.40
C ASP A 78 9.05 -13.01 -20.36
N ALA A 79 8.52 -12.68 -19.18
CA ALA A 79 7.17 -12.16 -19.02
C ALA A 79 7.05 -10.66 -19.38
N GLY A 80 8.12 -10.02 -19.83
CA GLY A 80 8.13 -8.63 -20.29
C GLY A 80 8.20 -7.59 -19.18
N PHE A 81 8.72 -7.96 -17.99
CA PHE A 81 9.05 -6.98 -16.96
C PHE A 81 10.44 -6.42 -17.19
N GLU A 82 10.58 -5.10 -17.12
CA GLU A 82 11.84 -4.39 -17.34
C GLU A 82 12.29 -3.71 -16.03
N PRO A 83 13.20 -4.35 -15.24
CA PRO A 83 13.75 -3.71 -14.06
C PRO A 83 14.58 -2.48 -14.44
N HIS A 84 14.32 -1.34 -13.82
CA HIS A 84 15.13 -0.15 -13.98
C HIS A 84 16.36 -0.13 -13.05
N ALA A 85 16.39 -0.99 -12.03
CA ALA A 85 17.55 -1.27 -11.20
C ALA A 85 17.54 -2.74 -10.72
N ALA A 86 18.73 -3.32 -10.61
CA ALA A 86 18.91 -4.68 -10.11
C ALA A 86 20.19 -4.77 -9.27
N ARG A 87 20.12 -5.47 -8.15
CA ARG A 87 21.26 -5.92 -7.35
C ARG A 87 21.12 -7.43 -7.18
N LEU A 88 22.02 -8.19 -7.80
CA LEU A 88 21.93 -9.65 -7.88
C LEU A 88 23.32 -10.30 -7.73
N GLY A 89 24.32 -9.55 -7.22
CA GLY A 89 25.64 -10.09 -6.94
C GLY A 89 25.65 -11.10 -5.79
N ASP A 90 26.61 -12.02 -5.78
CA ASP A 90 26.68 -13.11 -4.78
C ASP A 90 26.79 -12.58 -3.34
N ASP A 91 27.39 -11.40 -3.16
CA ASP A 91 27.57 -10.74 -1.86
C ASP A 91 26.51 -9.68 -1.57
N ASP A 92 25.55 -9.48 -2.48
CA ASP A 92 24.51 -8.46 -2.36
C ASP A 92 23.22 -9.04 -1.75
N PHE A 93 22.47 -8.17 -1.08
CA PHE A 93 21.04 -8.43 -0.84
C PHE A 93 20.29 -8.26 -2.16
N HIS A 94 19.71 -9.36 -2.66
CA HIS A 94 19.07 -9.34 -3.99
C HIS A 94 17.83 -8.47 -3.99
N GLU A 95 17.78 -7.54 -4.90
CA GLU A 95 16.68 -6.60 -5.10
C GLU A 95 16.50 -6.30 -6.59
N LEU A 96 15.25 -6.28 -7.05
CA LEU A 96 14.85 -5.72 -8.34
C LEU A 96 13.91 -4.54 -8.10
N GLN A 97 14.09 -3.48 -8.88
CA GLN A 97 13.20 -2.32 -8.87
C GLN A 97 12.49 -2.20 -10.21
N LEU A 98 11.18 -2.15 -10.15
CA LEU A 98 10.28 -2.07 -11.28
C LEU A 98 9.39 -0.83 -11.13
N ARG A 99 8.74 -0.45 -12.21
CA ARG A 99 7.70 0.57 -12.21
C ARG A 99 6.56 0.11 -13.10
N ASP A 100 5.33 0.19 -12.58
CA ASP A 100 4.17 -0.12 -13.37
C ASP A 100 3.83 1.00 -14.38
N PRO A 101 2.92 0.79 -15.33
CA PRO A 101 2.55 1.81 -16.31
C PRO A 101 1.85 3.05 -15.71
N ALA A 102 1.31 2.96 -14.49
CA ALA A 102 0.77 4.10 -13.75
C ALA A 102 1.85 4.91 -13.01
N GLY A 103 3.11 4.44 -13.02
CA GLY A 103 4.24 5.08 -12.35
C GLY A 103 4.44 4.64 -10.90
N GLN A 104 3.76 3.58 -10.45
CA GLN A 104 3.95 3.02 -9.11
C GLN A 104 5.29 2.27 -9.04
N ASP A 105 6.14 2.68 -8.09
CA ASP A 105 7.39 1.98 -7.81
C ASP A 105 7.15 0.66 -7.08
N ILE A 106 7.90 -0.38 -7.49
CA ILE A 106 7.80 -1.74 -6.97
C ILE A 106 9.20 -2.24 -6.66
N ALA A 107 9.37 -2.91 -5.51
CA ALA A 107 10.58 -3.64 -5.18
C ALA A 107 10.28 -5.13 -5.01
N LEU A 108 11.08 -5.96 -5.64
CA LEU A 108 11.13 -7.39 -5.36
C LEU A 108 12.40 -7.66 -4.55
N LEU A 109 12.26 -8.26 -3.39
CA LEU A 109 13.32 -8.50 -2.42
C LEU A 109 13.50 -10.00 -2.21
N GLU A 110 14.73 -10.47 -2.12
CA GLU A 110 14.97 -11.85 -1.73
C GLU A 110 14.86 -12.00 -0.22
N ALA A 111 13.89 -12.80 0.23
CA ALA A 111 13.81 -13.20 1.62
C ALA A 111 13.43 -14.68 1.70
N ARG A 112 14.08 -15.41 2.61
CA ARG A 112 13.87 -16.86 2.74
C ARG A 112 12.49 -17.22 3.27
N THR A 113 12.00 -16.47 4.24
CA THR A 113 10.63 -16.59 4.77
C THR A 113 10.31 -15.34 5.58
N PHE A 114 9.37 -14.55 5.14
CA PHE A 114 8.73 -13.58 6.00
C PHE A 114 7.23 -13.87 6.00
N SER A 115 6.73 -14.25 7.13
CA SER A 115 5.30 -14.43 7.37
C SER A 115 4.97 -13.77 8.68
N PRO A 116 4.74 -12.45 8.70
CA PRO A 116 4.23 -11.82 9.89
C PRO A 116 2.89 -12.48 10.25
N PRO A 117 2.63 -12.75 11.53
CA PRO A 117 1.35 -13.28 11.94
C PRO A 117 0.25 -12.29 11.54
N ARG A 118 -0.71 -12.74 10.72
CA ARG A 118 -1.93 -11.99 10.49
C ARG A 118 -2.72 -11.98 11.81
N SER A 119 -3.13 -10.80 12.25
CA SER A 119 -4.10 -10.69 13.34
C SER A 119 -5.49 -10.70 12.70
N ASP A 120 -6.40 -11.53 13.23
CA ASP A 120 -7.80 -11.55 12.81
C ASP A 120 -8.59 -10.33 13.36
N HIS A 121 -7.93 -9.52 14.19
CA HIS A 121 -8.53 -8.32 14.76
C HIS A 121 -7.89 -7.09 14.13
N ASP A 122 -8.71 -6.16 13.64
CA ASP A 122 -8.25 -4.84 13.29
C ASP A 122 -7.74 -4.15 14.56
N ARG A 123 -6.56 -3.60 14.48
CA ARG A 123 -5.95 -2.86 15.59
C ARG A 123 -6.09 -1.35 15.40
N SER A 124 -6.33 -0.92 14.16
CA SER A 124 -6.50 0.49 13.85
C SER A 124 -7.94 0.97 14.05
N HIS A 125 -8.09 2.28 14.22
CA HIS A 125 -9.39 2.94 14.21
C HIS A 125 -9.94 3.17 12.80
N CYS A 126 -9.15 2.84 11.77
CA CYS A 126 -9.53 3.05 10.38
C CYS A 126 -10.54 2.01 9.85
N GLY A 127 -10.74 0.90 10.57
CA GLY A 127 -11.49 -0.25 10.10
C GLY A 127 -10.61 -1.29 9.43
N TRP A 128 -11.16 -2.01 8.49
CA TRP A 128 -10.51 -3.10 7.81
C TRP A 128 -9.73 -2.62 6.58
N PHE A 129 -8.44 -2.88 6.51
CA PHE A 129 -7.67 -2.61 5.30
C PHE A 129 -8.19 -3.46 4.14
N SER A 130 -8.85 -2.84 3.17
CA SER A 130 -9.45 -3.50 2.01
C SER A 130 -8.51 -3.52 0.80
N GLY A 131 -7.57 -2.58 0.69
CA GLY A 131 -6.59 -2.60 -0.37
C GLY A 131 -5.87 -1.28 -0.62
N TYR A 132 -5.01 -1.30 -1.64
CA TYR A 132 -4.27 -0.13 -2.12
C TYR A 132 -4.79 0.26 -3.50
N SER A 133 -5.29 1.49 -3.65
CA SER A 133 -5.90 1.97 -4.87
C SER A 133 -4.94 2.88 -5.64
N LEU A 134 -4.75 2.60 -6.92
CA LEU A 134 -3.84 3.28 -7.83
C LEU A 134 -4.62 4.13 -8.85
N PRO A 135 -4.26 5.41 -9.05
CA PRO A 135 -4.79 6.19 -10.14
C PRO A 135 -4.21 5.72 -11.47
N ALA A 136 -5.04 5.35 -12.44
CA ALA A 136 -4.62 4.89 -13.74
C ALA A 136 -5.36 5.64 -14.87
N PHE A 137 -4.60 6.25 -15.79
CA PHE A 137 -5.17 6.87 -17.01
C PHE A 137 -5.59 5.79 -18.01
N ASP A 138 -4.76 4.77 -18.18
CA ASP A 138 -5.02 3.58 -18.98
C ASP A 138 -5.18 2.38 -18.03
N ILE A 139 -6.41 2.13 -17.64
CA ILE A 139 -6.74 1.04 -16.70
C ILE A 139 -6.40 -0.32 -17.31
N GLU A 140 -6.62 -0.51 -18.62
CA GLU A 140 -6.35 -1.80 -19.27
C GLU A 140 -4.87 -2.12 -19.27
N GLN A 141 -4.01 -1.15 -19.62
CA GLN A 141 -2.58 -1.34 -19.60
C GLN A 141 -2.04 -1.66 -18.20
N VAL A 142 -2.54 -0.97 -17.17
CA VAL A 142 -2.12 -1.21 -15.79
C VAL A 142 -2.66 -2.56 -15.29
N ARG A 143 -3.91 -2.92 -15.61
CA ARG A 143 -4.49 -4.22 -15.30
C ARG A 143 -3.65 -5.34 -15.91
N ASP A 144 -3.34 -5.29 -17.20
CA ASP A 144 -2.56 -6.31 -17.90
C ASP A 144 -1.16 -6.48 -17.29
N TYR A 145 -0.55 -5.39 -16.81
CA TYR A 145 0.72 -5.46 -16.08
C TYR A 145 0.59 -6.26 -14.79
N TRP A 146 -0.44 -5.96 -13.98
CA TRP A 146 -0.63 -6.63 -12.69
C TRP A 146 -1.12 -8.07 -12.84
N GLU A 147 -1.91 -8.39 -13.88
CA GLU A 147 -2.29 -9.78 -14.20
C GLU A 147 -1.05 -10.62 -14.55
N ARG A 148 -0.11 -10.09 -15.35
CA ARG A 148 1.18 -10.75 -15.59
C ARG A 148 2.02 -10.89 -14.33
N ALA A 149 1.90 -9.96 -13.38
CA ALA A 149 2.55 -10.04 -12.07
C ALA A 149 1.98 -11.13 -11.15
N GLY A 150 0.83 -11.70 -11.52
CA GLY A 150 0.17 -12.79 -10.79
C GLY A 150 -1.08 -12.38 -10.02
N PHE A 151 -1.61 -11.18 -10.29
CA PHE A 151 -2.91 -10.75 -9.76
C PHE A 151 -4.04 -11.24 -10.64
N VAL A 152 -5.21 -11.40 -10.08
CA VAL A 152 -6.43 -11.76 -10.78
C VAL A 152 -7.37 -10.57 -10.77
N ALA A 153 -7.80 -10.13 -11.95
CA ALA A 153 -8.80 -9.08 -12.06
C ALA A 153 -10.17 -9.60 -11.62
N LEU A 154 -10.86 -8.78 -10.84
CA LEU A 154 -12.26 -8.98 -10.46
C LEU A 154 -13.16 -8.10 -11.31
N ASP A 155 -14.47 -8.25 -11.12
CA ASP A 155 -15.45 -7.44 -11.85
C ASP A 155 -15.27 -5.94 -11.57
N VAL A 156 -15.59 -5.13 -12.58
CA VAL A 156 -15.63 -3.68 -12.45
C VAL A 156 -16.75 -3.28 -11.50
N THR A 157 -16.46 -2.38 -10.58
CA THR A 157 -17.45 -1.79 -9.68
C THR A 157 -17.46 -0.27 -9.82
N ASP A 158 -18.64 0.34 -9.69
CA ASP A 158 -18.79 1.80 -9.66
C ASP A 158 -18.90 2.33 -8.22
N ASP A 159 -18.97 1.44 -7.23
CA ASP A 159 -19.11 1.80 -5.82
C ASP A 159 -17.84 1.46 -5.02
N PRO A 160 -17.33 2.39 -4.22
CA PRO A 160 -17.69 3.81 -4.07
C PRO A 160 -17.06 4.71 -5.15
N LEU A 161 -16.14 4.19 -5.92
CA LEU A 161 -15.46 4.81 -7.07
C LEU A 161 -15.47 3.83 -8.21
N ALA A 162 -15.63 4.29 -9.44
CA ALA A 162 -15.44 3.45 -10.62
C ALA A 162 -14.02 2.89 -10.61
N GLN A 163 -13.90 1.58 -10.44
CA GLN A 163 -12.62 0.90 -10.25
C GLN A 163 -12.62 -0.53 -10.76
N VAL A 164 -11.43 -1.02 -11.07
CA VAL A 164 -11.16 -2.43 -11.32
C VAL A 164 -10.36 -2.97 -10.13
N ALA A 165 -10.89 -3.96 -9.45
CA ALA A 165 -10.16 -4.62 -8.38
C ALA A 165 -9.28 -5.74 -8.93
N LEU A 166 -8.08 -5.87 -8.37
CA LEU A 166 -7.07 -6.87 -8.69
C LEU A 166 -6.63 -7.53 -7.38
N THR A 167 -6.71 -8.83 -7.29
CA THR A 167 -6.36 -9.53 -6.05
C THR A 167 -5.24 -10.53 -6.25
N SER A 168 -4.42 -10.67 -5.23
CA SER A 168 -3.49 -11.79 -5.02
C SER A 168 -3.74 -12.39 -3.65
N ASP A 169 -3.02 -13.47 -3.31
CA ASP A 169 -3.14 -14.11 -1.98
C ASP A 169 -2.76 -13.17 -0.82
N THR A 170 -2.05 -12.07 -1.11
CA THR A 170 -1.42 -11.24 -0.06
C THR A 170 -1.74 -9.74 -0.16
N LEU A 171 -2.28 -9.27 -1.27
CA LEU A 171 -2.63 -7.86 -1.48
C LEU A 171 -3.81 -7.74 -2.44
N THR A 172 -4.74 -6.86 -2.11
CA THR A 172 -5.74 -6.35 -3.04
C THR A 172 -5.30 -4.97 -3.54
N LEU A 173 -5.29 -4.81 -4.85
CA LEU A 173 -5.14 -3.52 -5.53
C LEU A 173 -6.48 -3.10 -6.12
N SER A 174 -6.67 -1.82 -6.34
CA SER A 174 -7.73 -1.33 -7.21
C SER A 174 -7.20 -0.23 -8.13
N LEU A 175 -7.77 -0.12 -9.31
CA LEU A 175 -7.40 0.90 -10.30
C LEU A 175 -8.57 1.86 -10.45
N HIS A 176 -8.34 3.14 -10.17
CA HIS A 176 -9.37 4.18 -10.30
C HIS A 176 -8.95 5.28 -11.27
N GLN A 177 -9.94 6.01 -11.78
CA GLN A 177 -9.68 7.15 -12.65
C GLN A 177 -9.07 8.31 -11.87
N PRO A 178 -7.96 8.94 -12.34
CA PRO A 178 -7.31 10.06 -11.64
C PRO A 178 -8.18 11.29 -11.42
N ARG A 179 -9.31 11.39 -12.14
CA ARG A 179 -10.28 12.50 -12.00
C ARG A 179 -10.93 12.53 -10.62
N ALA A 180 -11.09 11.37 -9.97
CA ALA A 180 -11.64 11.30 -8.63
C ALA A 180 -10.59 11.71 -7.59
N ILE A 181 -9.44 11.05 -7.61
CA ILE A 181 -8.27 11.35 -6.79
C ILE A 181 -7.02 11.04 -7.63
N ALA A 182 -6.11 12.00 -7.72
CA ALA A 182 -4.92 11.88 -8.57
C ALA A 182 -3.72 11.17 -7.90
N ALA A 183 -3.91 10.66 -6.68
CA ALA A 183 -2.85 10.00 -5.91
C ALA A 183 -3.31 8.61 -5.43
N PRO A 184 -2.35 7.71 -5.17
CA PRO A 184 -2.67 6.41 -4.58
C PRO A 184 -3.29 6.54 -3.18
N LEU A 185 -4.15 5.58 -2.83
CA LEU A 185 -4.93 5.54 -1.60
C LEU A 185 -4.72 4.23 -0.84
N LEU A 186 -4.60 4.31 0.48
CA LEU A 186 -4.92 3.20 1.37
C LEU A 186 -6.42 3.21 1.61
N VAL A 187 -7.11 2.12 1.31
CA VAL A 187 -8.56 2.02 1.45
C VAL A 187 -8.90 1.15 2.64
N PHE A 188 -9.74 1.68 3.52
CA PHE A 188 -10.26 0.98 4.69
C PHE A 188 -11.78 0.98 4.65
N THR A 189 -12.38 -0.13 5.02
CA THR A 189 -13.84 -0.29 5.06
C THR A 189 -14.31 -0.75 6.42
N ASP A 190 -15.52 -0.34 6.81
CA ASP A 190 -16.16 -0.82 8.02
C ASP A 190 -17.65 -0.50 8.00
N PRO A 191 -18.56 -1.41 8.41
CA PRO A 191 -19.98 -1.11 8.52
C PRO A 191 -20.27 -0.02 9.55
N ASP A 192 -19.45 0.09 10.62
CA ASP A 192 -19.57 1.08 11.68
C ASP A 192 -18.64 2.29 11.49
N MET A 193 -18.31 2.63 10.24
CA MET A 193 -17.39 3.71 9.93
C MET A 193 -17.75 5.05 10.58
N PRO A 194 -19.02 5.48 10.68
CA PRO A 194 -19.38 6.71 11.39
C PRO A 194 -18.89 6.75 12.84
N GLU A 195 -18.97 5.62 13.59
CA GLU A 195 -18.46 5.53 14.94
C GLU A 195 -16.93 5.60 15.00
N ARG A 196 -16.26 4.98 14.02
CA ARG A 196 -14.80 5.06 13.89
C ARG A 196 -14.33 6.49 13.63
N LEU A 197 -15.00 7.20 12.73
CA LEU A 197 -14.72 8.61 12.46
C LEU A 197 -14.89 9.49 13.70
N ALA A 198 -15.93 9.22 14.50
CA ALA A 198 -16.14 9.93 15.78
C ALA A 198 -14.99 9.65 16.78
N ARG A 199 -14.49 8.42 16.87
CA ARG A 199 -13.32 8.06 17.71
C ARG A 199 -12.05 8.76 17.22
N LEU A 200 -11.81 8.79 15.91
CA LEU A 200 -10.66 9.49 15.32
C LEU A 200 -10.71 10.99 15.61
N ALA A 201 -11.90 11.60 15.46
CA ALA A 201 -12.09 13.01 15.81
C ALA A 201 -11.83 13.29 17.29
N ALA A 202 -12.27 12.40 18.19
CA ALA A 202 -12.00 12.49 19.63
C ALA A 202 -10.51 12.32 19.96
N ALA A 203 -9.76 11.54 19.15
CA ALA A 203 -8.30 11.41 19.24
C ALA A 203 -7.53 12.58 18.59
N GLY A 204 -8.24 13.61 18.11
CA GLY A 204 -7.66 14.79 17.48
C GLY A 204 -7.18 14.56 16.04
N VAL A 205 -7.68 13.51 15.38
CA VAL A 205 -7.41 13.25 13.96
C VAL A 205 -8.64 13.67 13.16
N HIS A 206 -8.47 14.64 12.28
CA HIS A 206 -9.55 15.20 11.48
C HIS A 206 -9.27 14.99 9.99
N ALA A 207 -10.33 14.85 9.20
CA ALA A 207 -10.24 14.78 7.76
C ALA A 207 -9.54 16.04 7.20
N ALA A 208 -8.52 15.84 6.38
CA ALA A 208 -7.70 16.92 5.84
C ALA A 208 -8.22 17.45 4.50
N ARG A 209 -9.04 16.67 3.77
CA ARG A 209 -9.51 16.98 2.41
C ARG A 209 -10.99 16.63 2.25
N GLY A 210 -11.59 17.27 1.23
CA GLY A 210 -12.91 16.87 0.75
C GLY A 210 -12.89 15.46 0.16
N LEU A 211 -14.00 14.77 0.28
CA LEU A 211 -14.20 13.46 -0.31
C LEU A 211 -14.46 13.56 -1.83
N PRO A 212 -14.21 12.49 -2.59
CA PRO A 212 -14.71 12.34 -3.94
C PRO A 212 -16.23 12.54 -4.02
N ALA A 213 -16.70 13.06 -5.15
CA ALA A 213 -18.12 13.20 -5.40
C ALA A 213 -18.84 11.84 -5.30
N GLY A 214 -19.98 11.83 -4.64
CA GLY A 214 -20.78 10.60 -4.43
C GLY A 214 -20.61 9.98 -3.04
N LEU A 215 -19.55 10.30 -2.29
CA LEU A 215 -19.38 9.79 -0.92
C LEU A 215 -20.03 10.74 0.10
N ASP A 216 -20.81 10.16 1.03
CA ASP A 216 -21.42 10.94 2.14
C ASP A 216 -20.34 11.28 3.18
N PRO A 217 -20.04 12.57 3.45
CA PRO A 217 -19.04 12.97 4.44
C PRO A 217 -19.41 12.66 5.89
N ARG A 218 -20.65 12.20 6.16
CA ARG A 218 -21.06 11.74 7.49
C ARG A 218 -20.62 10.30 7.76
N ALA A 219 -20.43 9.53 6.70
CA ALA A 219 -20.08 8.11 6.78
C ALA A 219 -18.68 7.78 6.23
N ASN A 220 -18.05 8.73 5.54
CA ASN A 220 -16.76 8.51 4.88
C ASN A 220 -15.80 9.66 5.14
N ALA A 221 -14.50 9.40 5.09
CA ALA A 221 -13.49 10.45 5.26
C ALA A 221 -12.23 10.16 4.45
N LEU A 222 -11.54 11.22 4.06
CA LEU A 222 -10.21 11.17 3.48
C LEU A 222 -9.24 11.85 4.44
N PHE A 223 -8.21 11.12 4.87
CA PHE A 223 -7.12 11.63 5.69
C PHE A 223 -5.83 11.74 4.87
N GLU A 224 -4.94 12.60 5.31
CA GLU A 224 -3.61 12.77 4.73
C GLU A 224 -2.57 12.71 5.84
N ALA A 225 -1.66 11.75 5.73
CA ALA A 225 -0.51 11.64 6.62
C ALA A 225 0.52 12.77 6.36
N PRO A 226 1.41 13.07 7.32
CA PRO A 226 2.41 14.14 7.18
C PRO A 226 3.28 14.03 5.92
N GLU A 227 3.54 12.82 5.45
CA GLU A 227 4.31 12.52 4.25
C GLU A 227 3.47 12.45 2.97
N GLY A 228 2.18 12.81 3.04
CA GLY A 228 1.27 12.86 1.91
C GLY A 228 0.61 11.53 1.52
N THR A 229 0.71 10.49 2.34
CA THR A 229 -0.07 9.26 2.12
C THR A 229 -1.54 9.53 2.39
N LEU A 230 -2.40 9.16 1.45
CA LEU A 230 -3.84 9.33 1.57
C LEU A 230 -4.50 8.04 2.08
N LEU A 231 -5.40 8.19 3.03
CA LEU A 231 -6.21 7.11 3.60
C LEU A 231 -7.68 7.44 3.36
N LEU A 232 -8.37 6.59 2.62
CA LEU A 232 -9.81 6.70 2.36
C LEU A 232 -10.55 5.68 3.25
N LEU A 233 -11.39 6.18 4.12
CA LEU A 233 -12.20 5.41 5.03
C LEU A 233 -13.65 5.41 4.54
N ILE A 234 -14.23 4.24 4.33
CA ILE A 234 -15.52 4.05 3.65
C ILE A 234 -16.44 3.19 4.51
N ALA A 235 -17.68 3.65 4.67
CA ALA A 235 -18.73 2.82 5.23
C ALA A 235 -19.11 1.72 4.22
N GLU A 236 -19.12 0.47 4.66
CA GLU A 236 -19.73 -0.60 3.88
C GLU A 236 -21.24 -0.45 3.88
N GLY A 237 -21.85 -0.49 2.69
CA GLY A 237 -23.30 -0.40 2.50
C GLY A 237 -24.04 -1.71 2.81
#